data_94c3ff58fc4adeaa2177bcbb328c5bd1
#
_entry.id   94c3ff58fc4adeaa2177bcbb328c5bd1
#
_cell.length_a   1.000
_cell.length_b   1.000
_cell.length_c   1.000
_cell.angle_alpha   90.00
_cell.angle_beta   90.00
_cell.angle_gamma   90.00
#
_symmetry.space_group_name_H-M   'P 1'
#
loop_
_entity.id
_entity.type
_entity.pdbx_description
1 polymer ?
#
loop_
_entity_poly.entity_id
_entity_poly.type
_entity_poly.pdbx_seq_one_letter_code
_entity_poly.pdbx_strand_id
1 'polypeptide(L)'
;MEFAISQLCMYGNKPTSTEVNILRAKLRGIARMVGYVQKETSHMQLFQLLVPKYYECFIKAVQDISHSNQQLARAISSSLQQLVYLKIAKSIQMADVESRYEAKDFLPLFKANWTTMVCSYIGRQQKEKTLNQAQRLAVGGRRFKIPKILGV
;
A
#
# COMPACT_ATOMS: atom_id res chain seq x y z
N MET A 1 -1.46 -13.88 11.25
CA MET A 1 -2.54 -14.21 12.19
C MET A 1 -2.83 -13.06 13.17
N GLU A 2 -1.83 -12.57 13.89
CA GLU A 2 -2.02 -11.49 14.86
C GLU A 2 -2.57 -10.21 14.23
N PHE A 3 -2.11 -9.85 13.05
CA PHE A 3 -2.63 -8.67 12.34
C PHE A 3 -4.11 -8.84 12.02
N ALA A 4 -4.51 -10.02 11.54
CA ALA A 4 -5.90 -10.29 11.23
C ALA A 4 -6.78 -10.22 12.46
N ILE A 5 -6.32 -10.76 13.59
CA ILE A 5 -7.03 -10.71 14.86
C ILE A 5 -7.19 -9.26 15.33
N SER A 6 -6.13 -8.46 15.23
CA SER A 6 -6.17 -7.05 15.59
C SER A 6 -7.19 -6.30 14.75
N GLN A 7 -7.25 -6.55 13.44
CA GLN A 7 -8.22 -5.91 12.56
C GLN A 7 -9.66 -6.33 12.88
N LEU A 8 -9.87 -7.61 13.19
CA LEU A 8 -11.20 -8.08 13.58
C LEU A 8 -11.68 -7.45 14.89
N CYS A 9 -10.77 -7.24 15.84
CA CYS A 9 -11.13 -6.59 17.09
C CYS A 9 -11.61 -5.15 16.89
N MET A 10 -11.16 -4.46 15.85
CA MET A 10 -11.60 -3.10 15.55
C MET A 10 -13.06 -3.04 15.09
N TYR A 11 -13.61 -4.14 14.55
CA TYR A 11 -14.99 -4.20 14.08
C TYR A 11 -15.97 -4.69 15.15
N GLY A 12 -15.49 -5.01 16.35
CA GLY A 12 -16.34 -5.53 17.42
C GLY A 12 -16.63 -7.02 17.27
N ASN A 13 -17.68 -7.47 17.95
CA ASN A 13 -17.94 -8.90 18.08
C ASN A 13 -18.52 -9.56 16.82
N LYS A 14 -19.20 -8.79 15.98
CA LYS A 14 -19.85 -9.34 14.79
C LYS A 14 -19.61 -8.45 13.57
N PRO A 15 -18.46 -8.64 12.88
CA PRO A 15 -18.18 -7.86 11.68
C PRO A 15 -19.20 -8.21 10.58
N THR A 16 -19.57 -7.21 9.80
CA THR A 16 -20.45 -7.39 8.65
C THR A 16 -19.69 -8.08 7.50
N SER A 17 -20.45 -8.61 6.52
CA SER A 17 -19.84 -9.20 5.31
C SER A 17 -18.92 -8.21 4.59
N THR A 18 -19.32 -6.94 4.52
CA THR A 18 -18.53 -5.88 3.90
C THR A 18 -17.20 -5.70 4.64
N GLU A 19 -17.24 -5.64 5.97
CA GLU A 19 -16.03 -5.51 6.80
C GLU A 19 -15.08 -6.69 6.63
N VAL A 20 -15.63 -7.91 6.57
CA VAL A 20 -14.84 -9.12 6.32
C VAL A 20 -14.17 -9.06 4.95
N ASN A 21 -14.88 -8.60 3.93
CA ASN A 21 -14.35 -8.47 2.58
C ASN A 21 -13.23 -7.42 2.51
N ILE A 22 -13.41 -6.30 3.21
CA ILE A 22 -12.36 -5.27 3.32
C ILE A 22 -11.11 -5.84 3.98
N LEU A 23 -11.29 -6.60 5.06
CA LEU A 23 -10.16 -7.24 5.74
C LEU A 23 -9.43 -8.23 4.82
N ARG A 24 -10.18 -9.05 4.08
CA ARG A 24 -9.57 -9.98 3.12
C ARG A 24 -8.76 -9.26 2.05
N ALA A 25 -9.28 -8.14 1.55
CA ALA A 25 -8.56 -7.33 0.57
C ALA A 25 -7.27 -6.76 1.14
N LYS A 26 -7.31 -6.27 2.39
CA LYS A 26 -6.11 -5.79 3.09
C LYS A 26 -5.07 -6.89 3.25
N LEU A 27 -5.51 -8.07 3.68
CA LEU A 27 -4.61 -9.21 3.89
C LEU A 27 -3.96 -9.66 2.58
N ARG A 28 -4.71 -9.68 1.48
CA ARG A 28 -4.15 -10.00 0.17
C ARG A 28 -3.11 -8.96 -0.27
N GLY A 29 -3.40 -7.68 -0.06
CA GLY A 29 -2.46 -6.60 -0.36
C GLY A 29 -1.16 -6.73 0.42
N ILE A 30 -1.28 -7.00 1.73
CA ILE A 30 -0.12 -7.21 2.59
C ILE A 30 0.67 -8.43 2.13
N ALA A 31 -0.01 -9.54 1.84
CA ALA A 31 0.64 -10.76 1.41
C ALA A 31 1.45 -10.56 0.12
N ARG A 32 0.90 -9.82 -0.84
CA ARG A 32 1.62 -9.49 -2.08
C ARG A 32 2.84 -8.61 -1.82
N MET A 33 2.67 -7.60 -0.99
CA MET A 33 3.76 -6.69 -0.61
C MET A 33 4.88 -7.45 0.08
N VAL A 34 4.54 -8.24 1.08
CA VAL A 34 5.52 -9.04 1.83
C VAL A 34 6.20 -10.04 0.90
N GLY A 35 5.44 -10.71 0.05
CA GLY A 35 6.00 -11.65 -0.93
C GLY A 35 6.99 -11.01 -1.88
N TYR A 36 6.68 -9.78 -2.33
CA TYR A 36 7.61 -9.02 -3.18
C TYR A 36 8.91 -8.72 -2.45
N VAL A 37 8.82 -8.20 -1.24
CA VAL A 37 10.00 -7.85 -0.44
C VAL A 37 10.80 -9.10 -0.07
N GLN A 38 10.13 -10.21 0.25
CA GLN A 38 10.79 -11.46 0.56
C GLN A 38 11.63 -12.01 -0.61
N LYS A 39 11.15 -11.84 -1.84
CA LYS A 39 11.92 -12.24 -3.03
C LYS A 39 13.22 -11.44 -3.15
N GLU A 40 13.16 -10.15 -2.82
CA GLU A 40 14.33 -9.28 -2.90
C GLU A 40 15.32 -9.50 -1.74
N THR A 41 14.86 -10.09 -0.63
CA THR A 41 15.63 -10.16 0.60
C THR A 41 15.92 -11.59 1.08
N SER A 42 15.73 -12.59 0.25
CA SER A 42 16.01 -13.99 0.57
C SER A 42 15.09 -14.61 1.64
N HIS A 43 13.81 -14.30 1.56
CA HIS A 43 12.74 -14.96 2.35
C HIS A 43 12.83 -14.79 3.87
N MET A 44 13.13 -13.59 4.34
CA MET A 44 13.08 -13.26 5.75
C MET A 44 11.63 -13.18 6.26
N GLN A 45 11.44 -13.36 7.56
CA GLN A 45 10.12 -13.21 8.17
C GLN A 45 9.69 -11.74 8.19
N LEU A 46 8.37 -11.50 8.25
CA LEU A 46 7.80 -10.17 8.14
C LEU A 46 8.44 -9.16 9.10
N PHE A 47 8.51 -9.49 10.41
CA PHE A 47 9.06 -8.54 11.37
C PHE A 47 10.55 -8.29 11.18
N GLN A 48 11.28 -9.20 10.58
CA GLN A 48 12.67 -8.99 10.22
C GLN A 48 12.83 -8.03 9.04
N LEU A 49 11.79 -7.90 8.21
CA LEU A 49 11.78 -7.01 7.07
C LEU A 49 11.42 -5.57 7.46
N LEU A 50 10.75 -5.37 8.59
CA LEU A 50 10.32 -4.04 9.03
C LEU A 50 11.46 -3.31 9.73
N VAL A 51 12.52 -3.07 8.99
CA VAL A 51 13.70 -2.33 9.44
C VAL A 51 14.05 -1.28 8.39
N PRO A 52 14.70 -0.18 8.76
CA PRO A 52 15.01 0.92 7.84
C PRO A 52 15.75 0.48 6.58
N LYS A 53 16.56 -0.56 6.69
CA LYS A 53 17.35 -1.09 5.56
C LYS A 53 16.48 -1.49 4.36
N TYR A 54 15.27 -2.01 4.61
CA TYR A 54 14.38 -2.49 3.56
C TYR A 54 13.26 -1.52 3.20
N TYR A 55 13.32 -0.31 3.70
CA TYR A 55 12.29 0.69 3.45
C TYR A 55 12.05 0.94 1.95
N GLU A 56 13.10 1.09 1.18
CA GLU A 56 12.99 1.30 -0.26
C GLU A 56 12.39 0.11 -0.99
N CYS A 57 12.64 -1.10 -0.50
CA CYS A 57 12.02 -2.30 -1.06
C CYS A 57 10.51 -2.26 -0.89
N PHE A 58 10.02 -1.78 0.24
CA PHE A 58 8.59 -1.61 0.47
C PHE A 58 7.99 -0.54 -0.43
N ILE A 59 8.71 0.56 -0.68
CA ILE A 59 8.25 1.57 -1.64
C ILE A 59 8.04 0.97 -3.02
N LYS A 60 9.04 0.25 -3.51
CA LYS A 60 8.96 -0.39 -4.82
C LYS A 60 7.83 -1.42 -4.89
N ALA A 61 7.71 -2.22 -3.83
CA ALA A 61 6.66 -3.23 -3.75
C ALA A 61 5.27 -2.60 -3.86
N VAL A 62 5.01 -1.54 -3.11
CA VAL A 62 3.70 -0.89 -3.13
C VAL A 62 3.46 -0.19 -4.46
N GLN A 63 4.47 0.44 -5.04
CA GLN A 63 4.35 1.06 -6.36
C GLN A 63 3.97 0.01 -7.42
N ASP A 64 4.65 -1.13 -7.42
CA ASP A 64 4.41 -2.19 -8.42
C ASP A 64 3.06 -2.86 -8.22
N ILE A 65 2.67 -3.16 -6.99
CA ILE A 65 1.41 -3.84 -6.70
C ILE A 65 0.22 -2.94 -6.97
N SER A 66 0.33 -1.67 -6.60
CA SER A 66 -0.78 -0.73 -6.75
C SER A 66 -0.96 -0.25 -8.18
N HIS A 67 0.05 -0.35 -9.01
CA HIS A 67 0.06 0.19 -10.37
C HIS A 67 -0.38 1.66 -10.35
N SER A 68 -1.52 1.99 -10.94
CA SER A 68 -2.06 3.34 -10.92
C SER A 68 -3.27 3.49 -10.00
N ASN A 69 -3.45 2.57 -9.05
CA ASN A 69 -4.58 2.59 -8.12
C ASN A 69 -4.19 3.24 -6.80
N GLN A 70 -4.51 4.53 -6.65
CA GLN A 70 -4.16 5.29 -5.47
C GLN A 70 -4.86 4.80 -4.20
N GLN A 71 -6.11 4.32 -4.31
CA GLN A 71 -6.83 3.80 -3.16
C GLN A 71 -6.16 2.53 -2.61
N LEU A 72 -5.73 1.65 -3.50
CA LEU A 72 -5.02 0.44 -3.10
C LEU A 72 -3.68 0.80 -2.45
N ALA A 73 -2.95 1.76 -3.00
CA ALA A 73 -1.70 2.24 -2.42
C ALA A 73 -1.90 2.77 -1.01
N ARG A 74 -2.95 3.55 -0.78
CA ARG A 74 -3.28 4.09 0.55
C ARG A 74 -3.64 2.99 1.53
N ALA A 75 -4.44 2.01 1.09
CA ALA A 75 -4.85 0.90 1.95
C ALA A 75 -3.66 0.06 2.38
N ILE A 76 -2.76 -0.27 1.45
CA ILE A 76 -1.55 -1.04 1.75
C ILE A 76 -0.62 -0.23 2.66
N SER A 77 -0.47 1.06 2.40
CA SER A 77 0.37 1.96 3.20
C SER A 77 -0.11 2.04 4.64
N SER A 78 -1.42 2.18 4.84
CA SER A 78 -2.02 2.19 6.16
C SER A 78 -1.79 0.87 6.88
N SER A 79 -1.95 -0.24 6.18
CA SER A 79 -1.70 -1.58 6.73
C SER A 79 -0.24 -1.79 7.12
N LEU A 80 0.69 -1.29 6.30
CA LEU A 80 2.11 -1.38 6.61
C LEU A 80 2.44 -0.58 7.88
N GLN A 81 1.88 0.61 8.03
CA GLN A 81 2.08 1.41 9.23
C GLN A 81 1.56 0.69 10.47
N GLN A 82 0.39 0.06 10.38
CA GLN A 82 -0.16 -0.73 11.47
C GLN A 82 0.73 -1.92 11.82
N LEU A 83 1.33 -2.58 10.84
CA LEU A 83 2.29 -3.66 11.07
C LEU A 83 3.53 -3.19 11.82
N VAL A 84 4.02 -2.00 11.51
CA VAL A 84 5.15 -1.41 12.22
C VAL A 84 4.79 -1.16 13.69
N TYR A 85 3.61 -0.61 13.96
CA TYR A 85 3.16 -0.41 15.34
C TYR A 85 2.97 -1.73 16.06
N LEU A 86 2.49 -2.77 15.37
CA LEU A 86 2.35 -4.10 15.96
C LEU A 86 3.72 -4.68 16.33
N LYS A 87 4.72 -4.49 15.49
CA LYS A 87 6.11 -4.90 15.80
C LYS A 87 6.61 -4.17 17.05
N ILE A 88 6.35 -2.87 17.17
CA ILE A 88 6.74 -2.10 18.34
C ILE A 88 6.07 -2.66 19.59
N ALA A 89 4.75 -2.86 19.55
CA ALA A 89 4.01 -3.37 20.70
C ALA A 89 4.51 -4.75 21.12
N LYS A 90 4.73 -5.63 20.17
CA LYS A 90 5.21 -6.98 20.46
C LYS A 90 6.64 -6.97 21.03
N SER A 91 7.51 -6.11 20.50
CA SER A 91 8.87 -5.98 20.99
C SER A 91 8.91 -5.45 22.43
N ILE A 92 7.97 -4.58 22.81
CA ILE A 92 7.84 -4.12 24.18
C ILE A 92 7.42 -5.28 25.10
N GLN A 93 6.42 -6.07 24.69
CA GLN A 93 5.96 -7.22 25.45
C GLN A 93 7.06 -8.26 25.64
N MET A 94 7.88 -8.48 24.62
CA MET A 94 8.95 -9.47 24.64
C MET A 94 10.28 -8.93 25.19
N ALA A 95 10.31 -7.65 25.59
CA ALA A 95 11.52 -6.97 26.03
C ALA A 95 12.65 -7.00 24.99
N ASP A 96 12.29 -7.04 23.72
CA ASP A 96 13.25 -7.04 22.61
C ASP A 96 13.55 -5.60 22.19
N VAL A 97 14.57 -5.02 22.79
CA VAL A 97 14.94 -3.62 22.62
C VAL A 97 15.39 -3.34 21.19
N GLU A 98 16.15 -4.25 20.58
CA GLU A 98 16.66 -4.09 19.24
C GLU A 98 15.52 -4.00 18.21
N SER A 99 14.58 -4.94 18.24
CA SER A 99 13.43 -4.93 17.35
C SER A 99 12.57 -3.68 17.54
N ARG A 100 12.47 -3.19 18.78
CA ARG A 100 11.73 -1.97 19.06
C ARG A 100 12.38 -0.75 18.40
N TYR A 101 13.69 -0.62 18.49
CA TYR A 101 14.40 0.50 17.87
C TYR A 101 14.35 0.42 16.35
N GLU A 102 14.51 -0.76 15.79
CA GLU A 102 14.36 -0.96 14.35
C GLU A 102 13.01 -0.47 13.84
N ALA A 103 11.94 -0.87 14.51
CA ALA A 103 10.60 -0.47 14.13
C ALA A 103 10.36 1.03 14.34
N LYS A 104 10.88 1.59 15.44
CA LYS A 104 10.78 3.02 15.70
C LYS A 104 11.52 3.86 14.66
N ASP A 105 12.66 3.38 14.19
CA ASP A 105 13.44 4.08 13.17
C ASP A 105 12.79 3.99 11.79
N PHE A 106 11.96 2.99 11.55
CA PHE A 106 11.19 2.86 10.33
C PHE A 106 10.13 3.95 10.18
N LEU A 107 9.49 4.35 11.27
CA LEU A 107 8.40 5.33 11.24
C LEU A 107 8.79 6.71 10.69
N PRO A 108 9.94 7.31 11.05
CA PRO A 108 10.32 8.59 10.50
C PRO A 108 10.46 8.58 8.98
N LEU A 109 10.84 7.46 8.40
CA LEU A 109 10.94 7.31 6.96
C LEU A 109 9.56 7.44 6.30
N PHE A 110 8.54 6.87 6.91
CA PHE A 110 7.17 7.07 6.47
C PHE A 110 6.77 8.53 6.47
N LYS A 111 7.06 9.22 7.55
CA LYS A 111 6.69 10.63 7.69
C LYS A 111 7.49 11.52 6.73
N ALA A 112 8.71 11.14 6.44
CA ALA A 112 9.60 11.95 5.60
C ALA A 112 9.16 11.97 4.14
N ASN A 113 8.94 10.83 3.53
CA ASN A 113 8.72 10.82 2.09
C ASN A 113 7.76 9.76 1.55
N TRP A 114 7.19 8.91 2.38
CA TRP A 114 6.29 7.84 1.90
C TRP A 114 5.13 8.39 1.08
N THR A 115 4.47 9.43 1.57
CA THR A 115 3.34 10.02 0.89
C THR A 115 3.73 10.50 -0.52
N THR A 116 4.89 11.14 -0.65
CA THR A 116 5.37 11.62 -1.93
C THR A 116 5.78 10.47 -2.85
N MET A 117 6.53 9.51 -2.33
CA MET A 117 7.10 8.43 -3.15
C MET A 117 6.05 7.39 -3.54
N VAL A 118 5.02 7.20 -2.76
CA VAL A 118 4.01 6.18 -3.03
C VAL A 118 2.67 6.81 -3.40
N CYS A 119 2.02 7.49 -2.48
CA CYS A 119 0.64 7.94 -2.70
C CYS A 119 0.55 9.01 -3.79
N SER A 120 1.40 10.02 -3.75
CA SER A 120 1.39 11.07 -4.77
C SER A 120 1.90 10.58 -6.11
N TYR A 121 2.90 9.72 -6.11
CA TYR A 121 3.42 9.11 -7.33
C TYR A 121 2.34 8.27 -8.02
N ILE A 122 1.69 7.37 -7.29
CA ILE A 122 0.61 6.54 -7.82
C ILE A 122 -0.57 7.41 -8.28
N GLY A 123 -0.90 8.45 -7.52
CA GLY A 123 -1.96 9.38 -7.90
C GLY A 123 -1.69 10.10 -9.22
N ARG A 124 -0.43 10.50 -9.45
CA ARG A 124 -0.04 11.10 -10.74
C ARG A 124 -0.15 10.12 -11.87
N GLN A 125 0.30 8.89 -11.69
CA GLN A 125 0.16 7.84 -12.70
C GLN A 125 -1.31 7.57 -13.04
N GLN A 126 -2.18 7.55 -12.03
CA GLN A 126 -3.60 7.36 -12.22
C GLN A 126 -4.21 8.51 -13.05
N LYS A 127 -3.83 9.75 -12.78
CA LYS A 127 -4.29 10.91 -13.53
C LYS A 127 -3.83 10.87 -14.99
N GLU A 128 -2.58 10.53 -15.22
CA GLU A 128 -2.05 10.40 -16.56
C GLU A 128 -2.78 9.32 -17.36
N LYS A 129 -3.02 8.18 -16.75
CA LYS A 129 -3.76 7.08 -17.37
C LYS A 129 -5.18 7.51 -17.73
N THR A 130 -5.85 8.20 -16.84
CA THR A 130 -7.21 8.69 -17.06
C THR A 130 -7.23 9.72 -18.20
N LEU A 131 -6.27 10.64 -18.22
CA LEU A 131 -6.16 11.65 -19.25
C LEU A 131 -5.90 11.02 -20.61
N ASN A 132 -4.97 10.08 -20.71
CA ASN A 132 -4.67 9.38 -21.95
C ASN A 132 -5.88 8.63 -22.47
N GLN A 133 -6.64 8.00 -21.58
CA GLN A 133 -7.85 7.29 -21.95
C GLN A 133 -8.92 8.25 -22.47
N ALA A 134 -9.09 9.39 -21.83
CA ALA A 134 -10.00 10.42 -22.28
C ALA A 134 -9.60 10.97 -23.64
N GLN A 135 -8.33 11.19 -23.89
CA GLN A 135 -7.84 11.62 -25.19
C GLN A 135 -8.11 10.60 -26.29
N ARG A 136 -7.92 9.32 -26.01
CA ARG A 136 -8.23 8.25 -26.95
C ARG A 136 -9.71 8.22 -27.30
N LEU A 137 -10.56 8.35 -26.31
CA LEU A 137 -12.00 8.38 -26.54
C LEU A 137 -12.42 9.61 -27.34
N ALA A 138 -11.84 10.76 -27.05
CA ALA A 138 -12.11 11.98 -27.78
C ALA A 138 -11.73 11.86 -29.25
N VAL A 139 -10.56 11.29 -29.53
CA VAL A 139 -10.12 11.06 -30.90
C VAL A 139 -11.05 10.08 -31.61
N GLY A 140 -11.39 8.98 -30.96
CA GLY A 140 -12.34 8.02 -31.51
C GLY A 140 -13.70 8.63 -31.75
N GLY A 141 -14.18 9.46 -30.84
CA GLY A 141 -15.45 10.15 -30.99
C GLY A 141 -15.44 11.11 -32.16
N ARG A 142 -14.34 11.78 -32.42
CA ARG A 142 -14.24 12.65 -33.56
C ARG A 142 -14.40 11.96 -34.91
N ARG A 143 -13.91 10.74 -35.01
CA ARG A 143 -14.07 9.97 -36.23
C ARG A 143 -15.51 9.79 -36.61
N PHE A 144 -16.35 9.69 -35.58
CA PHE A 144 -17.74 9.48 -35.80
C PHE A 144 -18.53 10.77 -35.91
N LYS A 145 -18.17 11.68 -35.10
CA LYS A 145 -18.91 12.86 -35.05
C LYS A 145 -18.35 13.95 -35.80
N ILE A 146 -17.33 13.84 -35.95
CA ILE A 146 -16.72 14.77 -36.55
C ILE A 146 -16.21 15.76 -36.20
N PRO A 147 -15.82 16.07 -36.33
CA PRO A 147 -15.04 16.98 -36.22
C PRO A 147 -15.51 18.22 -35.94
N LYS A 148 -16.51 18.46 -36.25
CA LYS A 148 -17.05 19.72 -35.99
C LYS A 148 -16.89 20.16 -34.60
N ILE A 149 -16.65 19.29 -33.78
CA ILE A 149 -16.58 19.67 -32.45
C ILE A 149 -15.45 20.47 -32.17
N LEU A 150 -14.59 20.36 -32.78
CA LEU A 150 -13.55 21.02 -32.39
C LEU A 150 -13.19 21.89 -33.20
N GLY A 151 -13.64 21.82 -33.68
CA GLY A 151 -13.40 22.37 -34.39
C GLY A 151 -13.31 22.45 -34.95
N VAL A 152 -13.63 22.37 -34.79
CA VAL A 152 -13.64 22.19 -35.23
C VAL A 152 -13.66 22.47 -35.15
#